data_d308801f39912aa9c1f16914ac58a7ce
#
_entry.id   d308801f39912aa9c1f16914ac58a7ce
#
_cell.length_a   1.000
_cell.length_b   1.000
_cell.length_c   1.000
_cell.angle_alpha   90.00
_cell.angle_beta   90.00
_cell.angle_gamma   90.00
#
_symmetry.space_group_name_H-M   'P 1'
#
loop_
_entity.id
_entity.type
_entity.pdbx_description
1 polymer ?
#
loop_
_entity_poly.entity_id
_entity_poly.type
_entity_poly.pdbx_seq_one_letter_code
_entity_poly.pdbx_strand_id
1 'polypeptide(L)'
;MLTPLTPVDAADPLALLPHLAAALDGGSPLLPYAGAPPALPASRPESLPADLALAVATSGSTGPPKHALLTAAALRASASATQSVLGGPGQWLLAVPAHHIAGLQVLVRSLLAGTTPAVLERDAGFRPSRFAAATARLEHDQAYVSLVPTQVGRLLDEPSGTAALRRYAAVLVGGAALPQGLRARADAAGVRLVATYGMTETAGGCVYDGAPLPGTTIELDHDGRIGLGGPTLAAGYLDDPRATAAAFSRPGERGAQFRTGDLGIFGADGRLQVLGRRDDVINSGGEKVNPRLVEDAALAACPEFAQVVVVGLPDPEWGEVVALTAVPAGDATLTLAEVRERLRGVVPAYGLPRRLAFVGAIPERGPGKPDRRAVAGAFRRDEVGQ
;
A
#
# COMPACT_ATOMS: atom_id res chain seq x y z
N MET A 1 6.85 -30.35 18.19
CA MET A 1 6.64 -30.68 16.76
C MET A 1 6.44 -29.38 16.02
N LEU A 2 7.15 -29.14 14.90
CA LEU A 2 6.91 -27.97 14.06
C LEU A 2 5.55 -28.16 13.38
N THR A 3 4.63 -27.22 13.60
CA THR A 3 3.30 -27.27 13.01
C THR A 3 3.40 -26.86 11.54
N PRO A 4 2.91 -27.65 10.58
CA PRO A 4 3.00 -27.32 9.17
C PRO A 4 2.15 -26.08 8.84
N LEU A 5 2.60 -25.28 7.86
CA LEU A 5 1.79 -24.20 7.29
C LEU A 5 0.51 -24.77 6.67
N THR A 6 -0.61 -24.18 6.99
CA THR A 6 -1.93 -24.58 6.49
C THR A 6 -2.39 -23.60 5.42
N PRO A 7 -2.49 -23.99 4.14
CA PRO A 7 -3.11 -23.16 3.11
C PRO A 7 -4.59 -22.95 3.43
N VAL A 8 -5.04 -21.69 3.36
CA VAL A 8 -6.45 -21.33 3.61
C VAL A 8 -6.93 -20.40 2.53
N ASP A 9 -8.04 -20.76 1.89
CA ASP A 9 -8.69 -19.90 0.92
C ASP A 9 -9.31 -18.68 1.62
N ALA A 10 -8.89 -17.51 1.21
CA ALA A 10 -9.37 -16.22 1.74
C ALA A 10 -10.51 -15.62 0.89
N ALA A 11 -11.10 -16.40 -0.04
CA ALA A 11 -12.26 -15.96 -0.82
C ALA A 11 -13.49 -15.75 0.08
N ASP A 12 -13.66 -16.58 1.13
CA ASP A 12 -14.62 -16.35 2.21
C ASP A 12 -13.90 -15.82 3.47
N PRO A 13 -13.89 -14.50 3.70
CA PRO A 13 -13.20 -13.91 4.84
C PRO A 13 -13.82 -14.28 6.18
N LEU A 14 -15.12 -14.56 6.24
CA LEU A 14 -15.77 -14.92 7.50
C LEU A 14 -15.44 -16.36 7.90
N ALA A 15 -15.31 -17.27 6.94
CA ALA A 15 -14.83 -18.63 7.19
C ALA A 15 -13.34 -18.65 7.61
N LEU A 16 -12.56 -17.63 7.25
CA LEU A 16 -11.16 -17.50 7.67
C LEU A 16 -11.03 -17.10 9.17
N LEU A 17 -12.00 -16.39 9.75
CA LEU A 17 -11.90 -15.86 11.13
C LEU A 17 -11.58 -16.91 12.20
N PRO A 18 -12.27 -18.08 12.29
CA PRO A 18 -11.93 -19.09 13.30
C PRO A 18 -10.52 -19.65 13.15
N HIS A 19 -10.06 -19.85 11.92
CA HIS A 19 -8.70 -20.32 11.64
C HIS A 19 -7.66 -19.27 12.06
N LEU A 20 -7.93 -18.00 11.76
CA LEU A 20 -7.05 -16.88 12.14
C LEU A 20 -7.00 -16.71 13.67
N ALA A 21 -8.12 -16.83 14.36
CA ALA A 21 -8.17 -16.81 15.83
C ALA A 21 -7.32 -17.93 16.42
N ALA A 22 -7.49 -19.17 15.93
CA ALA A 22 -6.68 -20.30 16.37
C ALA A 22 -5.18 -20.10 16.13
N ALA A 23 -4.79 -19.57 14.94
CA ALA A 23 -3.39 -19.30 14.63
C ALA A 23 -2.79 -18.20 15.53
N LEU A 24 -3.57 -17.17 15.85
CA LEU A 24 -3.15 -16.13 16.80
C LEU A 24 -2.97 -16.67 18.23
N ASP A 25 -3.67 -17.72 18.61
CA ASP A 25 -3.62 -18.36 19.94
C ASP A 25 -2.65 -19.57 19.98
N GLY A 26 -1.73 -19.65 19.01
CA GLY A 26 -0.67 -20.68 18.99
C GLY A 26 -1.05 -21.96 18.25
N GLY A 27 -2.13 -21.96 17.50
CA GLY A 27 -2.50 -23.05 16.59
C GLY A 27 -1.64 -23.10 15.32
N SER A 28 -2.08 -23.88 14.32
CA SER A 28 -1.34 -24.02 13.06
C SER A 28 -1.22 -22.69 12.32
N PRO A 29 -0.01 -22.28 11.88
CA PRO A 29 0.18 -21.08 11.10
C PRO A 29 -0.48 -21.22 9.72
N LEU A 30 -1.05 -20.13 9.22
CA LEU A 30 -1.81 -20.09 7.99
C LEU A 30 -1.00 -19.51 6.82
N LEU A 31 -1.32 -19.98 5.62
CA LEU A 31 -0.87 -19.44 4.34
C LEU A 31 -2.12 -18.99 3.54
N PRO A 32 -2.59 -17.74 3.74
CA PRO A 32 -3.79 -17.25 3.07
C PRO A 32 -3.54 -17.05 1.56
N TYR A 33 -4.45 -17.53 0.73
CA TYR A 33 -4.39 -17.39 -0.72
C TYR A 33 -5.76 -17.03 -1.30
N ALA A 34 -5.78 -16.64 -2.59
CA ALA A 34 -7.00 -16.53 -3.38
C ALA A 34 -6.78 -17.20 -4.73
N GLY A 35 -7.78 -17.95 -5.20
CA GLY A 35 -7.69 -18.73 -6.44
C GLY A 35 -7.04 -20.10 -6.23
N ALA A 36 -6.03 -20.46 -7.03
CA ALA A 36 -5.36 -21.74 -6.89
C ALA A 36 -4.51 -21.79 -5.61
N PRO A 37 -4.58 -22.89 -4.83
CA PRO A 37 -3.74 -23.04 -3.64
C PRO A 37 -2.26 -23.03 -4.03
N PRO A 38 -1.42 -22.31 -3.27
CA PRO A 38 0.00 -22.28 -3.53
C PRO A 38 0.62 -23.65 -3.28
N ALA A 39 1.65 -24.00 -4.07
CA ALA A 39 2.47 -25.14 -3.76
C ALA A 39 3.17 -24.90 -2.40
N LEU A 40 3.00 -25.83 -1.47
CA LEU A 40 3.73 -25.78 -0.22
C LEU A 40 5.22 -26.05 -0.49
N PRO A 41 6.13 -25.35 0.21
CA PRO A 41 7.55 -25.63 0.10
C PRO A 41 7.82 -27.10 0.45
N ALA A 42 8.63 -27.76 -0.37
CA ALA A 42 8.97 -29.18 -0.18
C ALA A 42 9.86 -29.41 1.05
N SER A 43 10.60 -28.40 1.47
CA SER A 43 11.44 -28.43 2.67
C SER A 43 10.66 -27.87 3.87
N ARG A 44 10.64 -28.61 4.96
CA ARG A 44 10.20 -28.06 6.25
C ARG A 44 11.26 -27.05 6.68
N PRO A 45 10.92 -25.75 6.85
CA PRO A 45 11.89 -24.79 7.34
C PRO A 45 12.38 -25.25 8.71
N GLU A 46 13.68 -25.44 8.86
CA GLU A 46 14.28 -25.91 10.12
C GLU A 46 14.11 -24.91 11.28
N SER A 47 13.62 -23.69 11.01
CA SER A 47 13.44 -22.64 12.01
C SER A 47 12.30 -21.67 11.70
N LEU A 48 11.05 -22.14 11.71
CA LEU A 48 9.92 -21.21 11.80
C LEU A 48 9.84 -20.62 13.22
N PRO A 49 9.47 -19.34 13.37
CA PRO A 49 9.18 -18.77 14.69
C PRO A 49 8.15 -19.61 15.45
N ALA A 50 8.36 -19.80 16.74
CA ALA A 50 7.48 -20.65 17.56
C ALA A 50 6.05 -20.08 17.66
N ASP A 51 5.90 -18.76 17.55
CA ASP A 51 4.63 -18.03 17.57
C ASP A 51 4.20 -17.55 16.17
N LEU A 52 4.68 -18.21 15.10
CA LEU A 52 4.26 -17.93 13.74
C LEU A 52 2.76 -18.11 13.59
N ALA A 53 2.05 -17.09 13.12
CA ALA A 53 0.61 -17.16 12.85
C ALA A 53 0.30 -17.13 11.34
N LEU A 54 1.02 -16.33 10.57
CA LEU A 54 0.78 -16.16 9.14
C LEU A 54 2.07 -16.16 8.31
N ALA A 55 2.03 -16.81 7.14
CA ALA A 55 2.97 -16.55 6.05
C ALA A 55 2.21 -15.84 4.92
N VAL A 56 2.53 -14.57 4.66
CA VAL A 56 1.75 -13.70 3.77
C VAL A 56 2.58 -13.31 2.55
N ALA A 57 2.03 -13.52 1.35
CA ALA A 57 2.68 -13.15 0.11
C ALA A 57 2.92 -11.65 0.03
N THR A 58 4.14 -11.25 -0.36
CA THR A 58 4.48 -9.85 -0.62
C THR A 58 4.27 -9.52 -2.08
N SER A 59 3.79 -8.31 -2.36
CA SER A 59 3.63 -7.79 -3.73
C SER A 59 4.95 -7.31 -4.34
N GLY A 60 6.02 -8.13 -4.30
CA GLY A 60 7.36 -7.74 -4.75
C GLY A 60 7.40 -7.18 -6.17
N SER A 61 8.23 -6.15 -6.40
CA SER A 61 8.41 -5.51 -7.72
C SER A 61 9.30 -6.32 -8.66
N THR A 62 10.11 -7.24 -8.13
CA THR A 62 11.14 -7.99 -8.87
C THR A 62 11.19 -9.45 -8.42
N GLY A 63 10.68 -10.36 -9.24
CA GLY A 63 10.77 -11.81 -8.99
C GLY A 63 9.49 -12.46 -8.45
N PRO A 64 9.53 -13.77 -8.12
CA PRO A 64 8.40 -14.48 -7.53
C PRO A 64 8.01 -13.87 -6.18
N PRO A 65 6.71 -13.96 -5.79
CA PRO A 65 6.27 -13.46 -4.49
C PRO A 65 7.02 -14.15 -3.35
N LYS A 66 7.53 -13.35 -2.40
CA LYS A 66 8.08 -13.87 -1.15
C LYS A 66 6.96 -13.95 -0.13
N HIS A 67 7.07 -14.85 0.85
CA HIS A 67 6.11 -14.92 1.95
C HIS A 67 6.77 -14.37 3.23
N ALA A 68 6.28 -13.27 3.75
CA ALA A 68 6.73 -12.72 5.03
C ALA A 68 6.15 -13.54 6.18
N LEU A 69 6.99 -13.88 7.15
CA LEU A 69 6.64 -14.65 8.33
C LEU A 69 6.17 -13.71 9.45
N LEU A 70 4.88 -13.71 9.73
CA LEU A 70 4.25 -12.85 10.72
C LEU A 70 3.89 -13.64 11.97
N THR A 71 4.44 -13.23 13.11
CA THR A 71 4.13 -13.83 14.42
C THR A 71 2.80 -13.30 14.94
N ALA A 72 2.15 -14.07 15.82
CA ALA A 72 0.95 -13.61 16.51
C ALA A 72 1.22 -12.32 17.30
N ALA A 73 2.40 -12.21 17.91
CA ALA A 73 2.83 -11.00 18.62
C ALA A 73 2.88 -9.78 17.70
N ALA A 74 3.48 -9.90 16.51
CA ALA A 74 3.59 -8.79 15.57
C ALA A 74 2.22 -8.34 15.02
N LEU A 75 1.33 -9.29 14.72
CA LEU A 75 -0.03 -9.00 14.26
C LEU A 75 -0.85 -8.29 15.33
N ARG A 76 -0.80 -8.76 16.57
CA ARG A 76 -1.47 -8.15 17.72
C ARG A 76 -0.90 -6.76 18.03
N ALA A 77 0.42 -6.58 17.99
CA ALA A 77 1.07 -5.29 18.20
C ALA A 77 0.60 -4.25 17.16
N SER A 78 0.55 -4.61 15.88
CA SER A 78 0.05 -3.75 14.81
C SER A 78 -1.43 -3.37 15.01
N ALA A 79 -2.27 -4.35 15.37
CA ALA A 79 -3.69 -4.12 15.60
C ALA A 79 -3.93 -3.21 16.82
N SER A 80 -3.25 -3.47 17.94
CA SER A 80 -3.37 -2.68 19.17
C SER A 80 -2.87 -1.25 18.99
N ALA A 81 -1.72 -1.06 18.33
CA ALA A 81 -1.19 0.26 18.00
C ALA A 81 -2.14 1.06 17.09
N THR A 82 -2.78 0.41 16.12
CA THR A 82 -3.82 1.03 15.29
C THR A 82 -5.02 1.47 16.13
N GLN A 83 -5.56 0.60 16.96
CA GLN A 83 -6.72 0.91 17.81
C GLN A 83 -6.42 2.10 18.74
N SER A 84 -5.21 2.16 19.32
CA SER A 84 -4.84 3.23 20.26
C SER A 84 -4.84 4.62 19.60
N VAL A 85 -4.48 4.73 18.31
CA VAL A 85 -4.41 6.03 17.61
C VAL A 85 -5.71 6.39 16.89
N LEU A 86 -6.60 5.42 16.64
CA LEU A 86 -7.87 5.68 15.98
C LEU A 86 -9.01 6.03 16.94
N GLY A 87 -8.81 5.84 18.23
CA GLY A 87 -9.80 6.14 19.27
C GLY A 87 -10.44 4.92 19.91
N GLY A 88 -9.82 3.73 19.75
CA GLY A 88 -10.23 2.50 20.41
C GLY A 88 -10.71 1.40 19.47
N PRO A 89 -11.18 0.27 20.04
CA PRO A 89 -11.74 -0.82 19.26
C PRO A 89 -13.04 -0.41 18.55
N GLY A 90 -13.34 -1.07 17.45
CA GLY A 90 -14.55 -0.79 16.68
C GLY A 90 -14.83 -1.86 15.63
N GLN A 91 -15.96 -1.74 14.95
CA GLN A 91 -16.33 -2.65 13.88
C GLN A 91 -15.70 -2.24 12.57
N TRP A 92 -15.22 -3.20 11.80
CA TRP A 92 -14.54 -2.95 10.53
C TRP A 92 -15.37 -3.37 9.33
N LEU A 93 -15.27 -2.59 8.24
CA LEU A 93 -15.68 -3.06 6.91
C LEU A 93 -14.45 -3.59 6.18
N LEU A 94 -14.50 -4.85 5.75
CA LEU A 94 -13.50 -5.46 4.88
C LEU A 94 -13.80 -5.10 3.42
N ALA A 95 -13.11 -4.11 2.88
CA ALA A 95 -13.26 -3.61 1.51
C ALA A 95 -12.03 -3.90 0.61
N VAL A 96 -11.03 -4.59 1.16
CA VAL A 96 -9.79 -5.01 0.48
C VAL A 96 -9.63 -6.53 0.57
N PRO A 97 -8.81 -7.18 -0.32
CA PRO A 97 -8.67 -8.64 -0.30
C PRO A 97 -8.14 -9.19 1.02
N ALA A 98 -8.77 -10.27 1.53
CA ALA A 98 -8.42 -10.89 2.80
C ALA A 98 -7.11 -11.70 2.75
N HIS A 99 -6.55 -12.02 1.57
CA HIS A 99 -5.24 -12.67 1.43
C HIS A 99 -4.06 -11.69 1.42
N HIS A 100 -4.32 -10.38 1.43
CA HIS A 100 -3.29 -9.35 1.61
C HIS A 100 -3.28 -8.84 3.05
N ILE A 101 -2.10 -8.33 3.47
CA ILE A 101 -1.91 -7.88 4.87
C ILE A 101 -2.94 -6.81 5.31
N ALA A 102 -3.37 -5.93 4.40
CA ALA A 102 -4.39 -4.92 4.72
C ALA A 102 -5.73 -5.54 5.11
N GLY A 103 -6.16 -6.58 4.37
CA GLY A 103 -7.40 -7.31 4.69
C GLY A 103 -7.25 -8.21 5.91
N LEU A 104 -6.12 -8.91 6.03
CA LEU A 104 -5.81 -9.73 7.21
C LEU A 104 -5.83 -8.89 8.50
N GLN A 105 -5.28 -7.68 8.46
CA GLN A 105 -5.31 -6.77 9.62
C GLN A 105 -6.73 -6.26 9.96
N VAL A 106 -7.63 -6.15 8.99
CA VAL A 106 -9.05 -5.90 9.29
C VAL A 106 -9.63 -7.05 10.11
N LEU A 107 -9.34 -8.30 9.71
CA LEU A 107 -9.80 -9.49 10.43
C LEU A 107 -9.18 -9.60 11.84
N VAL A 108 -7.86 -9.39 11.96
CA VAL A 108 -7.16 -9.39 13.27
C VAL A 108 -7.73 -8.32 14.20
N ARG A 109 -7.93 -7.09 13.71
CA ARG A 109 -8.52 -6.00 14.50
C ARG A 109 -9.94 -6.28 14.92
N SER A 110 -10.75 -6.93 14.07
CA SER A 110 -12.10 -7.36 14.41
C SER A 110 -12.10 -8.42 15.51
N LEU A 111 -11.20 -9.42 15.41
CA LEU A 111 -11.05 -10.45 16.46
C LEU A 111 -10.64 -9.82 17.80
N LEU A 112 -9.66 -8.92 17.82
CA LEU A 112 -9.21 -8.24 19.04
C LEU A 112 -10.27 -7.30 19.62
N ALA A 113 -11.14 -6.74 18.78
CA ALA A 113 -12.26 -5.89 19.21
C ALA A 113 -13.48 -6.70 19.65
N GLY A 114 -13.49 -8.02 19.45
CA GLY A 114 -14.66 -8.88 19.70
C GLY A 114 -15.83 -8.58 18.77
N THR A 115 -15.57 -8.05 17.55
CA THR A 115 -16.61 -7.70 16.58
C THR A 115 -16.52 -8.57 15.33
N THR A 116 -17.64 -8.77 14.66
CA THR A 116 -17.67 -9.41 13.34
C THR A 116 -17.53 -8.33 12.26
N PRO A 117 -16.56 -8.42 11.33
CA PRO A 117 -16.43 -7.44 10.27
C PRO A 117 -17.59 -7.55 9.29
N ALA A 118 -18.09 -6.42 8.78
CA ALA A 118 -18.90 -6.43 7.57
C ALA A 118 -17.98 -6.71 6.37
N VAL A 119 -18.48 -7.41 5.34
CA VAL A 119 -17.69 -7.76 4.15
C VAL A 119 -18.31 -7.10 2.93
N LEU A 120 -17.49 -6.40 2.15
CA LEU A 120 -17.87 -5.87 0.85
C LEU A 120 -17.71 -6.97 -0.21
N GLU A 121 -18.81 -7.36 -0.85
CA GLU A 121 -18.81 -8.27 -2.00
C GLU A 121 -18.07 -7.64 -3.19
N ARG A 122 -17.16 -8.39 -3.81
CA ARG A 122 -16.21 -7.88 -4.81
C ARG A 122 -16.31 -8.56 -6.18
N ASP A 123 -17.21 -9.50 -6.35
CA ASP A 123 -17.45 -10.28 -7.58
C ASP A 123 -17.68 -9.46 -8.84
N ALA A 124 -18.29 -8.27 -8.72
CA ALA A 124 -18.55 -7.32 -9.81
C ALA A 124 -17.72 -6.03 -9.72
N GLY A 125 -16.53 -6.08 -9.08
CA GLY A 125 -15.67 -4.93 -8.86
C GLY A 125 -16.17 -3.97 -7.76
N PHE A 126 -15.40 -2.91 -7.54
CA PHE A 126 -15.73 -1.90 -6.53
C PHE A 126 -16.80 -0.92 -7.06
N ARG A 127 -17.91 -0.84 -6.35
CA ARG A 127 -19.04 0.09 -6.68
C ARG A 127 -19.46 0.86 -5.43
N PRO A 128 -19.63 2.21 -5.51
CA PRO A 128 -20.06 3.04 -4.39
C PRO A 128 -21.38 2.62 -3.76
N SER A 129 -22.37 2.20 -4.56
CA SER A 129 -23.66 1.72 -4.05
C SER A 129 -23.53 0.45 -3.21
N ARG A 130 -22.68 -0.52 -3.60
CA ARG A 130 -22.39 -1.73 -2.82
C ARG A 130 -21.65 -1.39 -1.53
N PHE A 131 -20.72 -0.43 -1.59
CA PHE A 131 -20.01 0.06 -0.40
C PHE A 131 -21.00 0.69 0.59
N ALA A 132 -21.90 1.55 0.12
CA ALA A 132 -22.94 2.16 0.97
C ALA A 132 -23.85 1.09 1.61
N ALA A 133 -24.29 0.09 0.84
CA ALA A 133 -25.10 -1.02 1.35
C ALA A 133 -24.33 -1.86 2.40
N ALA A 134 -23.02 -2.12 2.19
CA ALA A 134 -22.18 -2.83 3.16
C ALA A 134 -21.96 -1.98 4.42
N THR A 135 -21.77 -0.66 4.28
CA THR A 135 -21.63 0.28 5.40
C THR A 135 -22.91 0.32 6.26
N ALA A 136 -24.08 0.23 5.65
CA ALA A 136 -25.36 0.21 6.37
C ALA A 136 -25.56 -1.03 7.26
N ARG A 137 -24.76 -2.10 7.06
CA ARG A 137 -24.77 -3.31 7.91
C ARG A 137 -23.91 -3.19 9.17
N LEU A 138 -23.19 -2.08 9.35
CA LEU A 138 -22.41 -1.83 10.55
C LEU A 138 -23.33 -1.47 11.71
N GLU A 139 -23.18 -2.19 12.81
CA GLU A 139 -24.04 -2.10 14.02
C GLU A 139 -23.41 -1.23 15.11
N HIS A 140 -22.06 -1.05 15.08
CA HIS A 140 -21.34 -0.29 16.09
C HIS A 140 -21.16 1.17 15.67
N ASP A 141 -21.28 2.09 16.61
CA ASP A 141 -21.02 3.51 16.37
C ASP A 141 -19.58 3.78 15.98
N GLN A 142 -18.65 3.11 16.63
CA GLN A 142 -17.22 3.16 16.27
C GLN A 142 -16.96 2.21 15.12
N ALA A 143 -16.79 2.74 13.93
CA ALA A 143 -16.55 1.95 12.73
C ALA A 143 -15.34 2.45 11.94
N TYR A 144 -14.67 1.52 11.27
CA TYR A 144 -13.46 1.77 10.48
C TYR A 144 -13.50 1.03 9.14
N VAL A 145 -12.74 1.53 8.18
CA VAL A 145 -12.52 0.86 6.89
C VAL A 145 -11.11 1.12 6.39
N SER A 146 -10.56 0.16 5.66
CA SER A 146 -9.30 0.34 4.92
C SER A 146 -9.60 0.35 3.42
N LEU A 147 -9.13 1.40 2.73
CA LEU A 147 -9.35 1.63 1.31
C LEU A 147 -8.03 1.97 0.60
N VAL A 148 -8.05 1.93 -0.72
CA VAL A 148 -7.00 2.51 -1.57
C VAL A 148 -7.46 3.86 -2.14
N PRO A 149 -6.54 4.76 -2.55
CA PRO A 149 -6.91 6.10 -3.02
C PRO A 149 -7.96 6.11 -4.14
N THR A 150 -7.86 5.18 -5.09
CA THR A 150 -8.81 5.07 -6.21
C THR A 150 -10.24 4.72 -5.74
N GLN A 151 -10.38 3.93 -4.67
CA GLN A 151 -11.68 3.64 -4.07
C GLN A 151 -12.27 4.88 -3.40
N VAL A 152 -11.43 5.62 -2.64
CA VAL A 152 -11.84 6.88 -2.01
C VAL A 152 -12.30 7.90 -3.05
N GLY A 153 -11.56 8.05 -4.15
CA GLY A 153 -11.94 8.94 -5.25
C GLY A 153 -13.33 8.63 -5.79
N ARG A 154 -13.57 7.36 -6.16
CA ARG A 154 -14.88 6.88 -6.67
C ARG A 154 -16.03 7.08 -5.67
N LEU A 155 -15.76 6.95 -4.36
CA LEU A 155 -16.75 7.19 -3.33
C LEU A 155 -17.09 8.67 -3.18
N LEU A 156 -16.08 9.55 -3.29
CA LEU A 156 -16.29 11.01 -3.23
C LEU A 156 -16.93 11.58 -4.50
N ASP A 157 -16.91 10.86 -5.61
CA ASP A 157 -17.59 11.25 -6.86
C ASP A 157 -19.11 11.02 -6.79
N GLU A 158 -19.60 10.22 -5.81
CA GLU A 158 -21.01 9.90 -5.67
C GLU A 158 -21.56 10.33 -4.29
N PRO A 159 -22.73 10.99 -4.23
CA PRO A 159 -23.34 11.42 -2.96
C PRO A 159 -23.55 10.27 -1.95
N SER A 160 -23.98 9.09 -2.43
CA SER A 160 -24.17 7.89 -1.60
C SER A 160 -22.87 7.37 -1.01
N GLY A 161 -21.79 7.38 -1.79
CA GLY A 161 -20.45 7.01 -1.36
C GLY A 161 -19.90 7.97 -0.32
N THR A 162 -20.04 9.28 -0.56
CA THR A 162 -19.64 10.33 0.39
C THR A 162 -20.41 10.22 1.71
N ALA A 163 -21.72 9.99 1.66
CA ALA A 163 -22.54 9.80 2.86
C ALA A 163 -22.10 8.56 3.64
N ALA A 164 -21.79 7.46 2.95
CA ALA A 164 -21.28 6.25 3.58
C ALA A 164 -19.90 6.46 4.23
N LEU A 165 -18.99 7.21 3.59
CA LEU A 165 -17.65 7.52 4.16
C LEU A 165 -17.74 8.30 5.49
N ARG A 166 -18.72 9.17 5.64
CA ARG A 166 -18.95 9.95 6.89
C ARG A 166 -19.35 9.08 8.09
N ARG A 167 -19.78 7.84 7.85
CA ARG A 167 -20.16 6.89 8.91
C ARG A 167 -18.95 6.39 9.70
N TYR A 168 -17.74 6.47 9.13
CA TYR A 168 -16.54 5.93 9.74
C TYR A 168 -15.86 6.96 10.64
N ALA A 169 -15.46 6.52 11.83
CA ALA A 169 -14.61 7.31 12.74
C ALA A 169 -13.24 7.61 12.12
N ALA A 170 -12.75 6.71 11.26
CA ALA A 170 -11.60 6.94 10.39
C ALA A 170 -11.62 5.99 9.18
N VAL A 171 -11.14 6.51 8.04
CA VAL A 171 -10.90 5.75 6.81
C VAL A 171 -9.39 5.65 6.61
N LEU A 172 -8.83 4.45 6.78
CA LEU A 172 -7.42 4.19 6.52
C LEU A 172 -7.17 4.11 5.01
N VAL A 173 -6.22 4.87 4.52
CA VAL A 173 -5.88 4.89 3.09
C VAL A 173 -4.44 4.43 2.90
N GLY A 174 -4.26 3.30 2.22
CA GLY A 174 -2.95 2.70 2.00
C GLY A 174 -2.80 2.06 0.62
N GLY A 175 -1.73 1.29 0.43
CA GLY A 175 -1.43 0.61 -0.83
C GLY A 175 -0.74 1.52 -1.87
N ALA A 176 -1.13 2.78 -1.94
CA ALA A 176 -0.49 3.84 -2.70
C ALA A 176 -0.51 5.14 -1.90
N ALA A 177 0.18 6.14 -2.40
CA ALA A 177 0.18 7.43 -1.77
C ALA A 177 -1.17 8.14 -1.94
N LEU A 178 -1.61 8.84 -0.91
CA LEU A 178 -2.82 9.65 -0.90
C LEU A 178 -2.54 11.01 -1.57
N PRO A 179 -3.15 11.31 -2.75
CA PRO A 179 -2.98 12.61 -3.39
C PRO A 179 -3.53 13.74 -2.50
N GLN A 180 -2.83 14.88 -2.47
CA GLN A 180 -3.23 16.03 -1.66
C GLN A 180 -4.63 16.56 -2.04
N GLY A 181 -4.94 16.62 -3.33
CA GLY A 181 -6.27 17.01 -3.81
C GLY A 181 -7.39 16.09 -3.35
N LEU A 182 -7.11 14.76 -3.26
CA LEU A 182 -8.08 13.79 -2.75
C LEU A 182 -8.30 13.96 -1.25
N ARG A 183 -7.23 14.23 -0.48
CA ARG A 183 -7.33 14.57 0.95
C ARG A 183 -8.19 15.82 1.15
N ALA A 184 -7.90 16.91 0.43
CA ALA A 184 -8.66 18.15 0.54
C ALA A 184 -10.16 17.98 0.22
N ARG A 185 -10.49 17.17 -0.80
CA ARG A 185 -11.88 16.81 -1.13
C ARG A 185 -12.57 16.06 0.01
N ALA A 186 -11.87 15.10 0.63
CA ALA A 186 -12.41 14.35 1.76
C ALA A 186 -12.63 15.23 2.99
N ASP A 187 -11.67 16.10 3.31
CA ASP A 187 -11.75 17.04 4.42
C ASP A 187 -12.95 18.00 4.21
N ALA A 188 -13.12 18.57 3.02
CA ALA A 188 -14.26 19.40 2.66
C ALA A 188 -15.59 18.63 2.75
N ALA A 189 -15.56 17.30 2.52
CA ALA A 189 -16.72 16.42 2.67
C ALA A 189 -16.95 15.98 4.13
N GLY A 190 -16.14 16.38 5.10
CA GLY A 190 -16.24 15.94 6.49
C GLY A 190 -15.85 14.47 6.72
N VAL A 191 -14.97 13.91 5.87
CA VAL A 191 -14.48 12.53 5.94
C VAL A 191 -13.06 12.53 6.51
N ARG A 192 -12.86 11.83 7.63
CA ARG A 192 -11.53 11.67 8.25
C ARG A 192 -10.73 10.59 7.51
N LEU A 193 -9.84 10.98 6.61
CA LEU A 193 -8.85 10.10 6.03
C LEU A 193 -7.59 10.03 6.90
N VAL A 194 -7.02 8.85 7.01
CA VAL A 194 -5.72 8.60 7.66
C VAL A 194 -4.83 7.89 6.64
N ALA A 195 -3.81 8.59 6.14
CA ALA A 195 -2.83 7.98 5.23
C ALA A 195 -1.96 6.98 5.99
N THR A 196 -1.83 5.76 5.47
CA THR A 196 -1.05 4.70 6.13
C THR A 196 0.13 4.28 5.27
N TYR A 197 1.31 4.22 5.87
CA TYR A 197 2.50 3.65 5.28
C TYR A 197 2.93 2.42 6.07
N GLY A 198 3.25 1.39 5.34
CA GLY A 198 3.67 0.08 5.84
C GLY A 198 3.48 -0.98 4.77
N MET A 199 3.85 -2.21 5.07
CA MET A 199 3.84 -3.32 4.12
C MET A 199 3.63 -4.65 4.85
N THR A 200 3.69 -5.77 4.13
CA THR A 200 3.53 -7.09 4.74
C THR A 200 4.59 -7.32 5.82
N GLU A 201 5.82 -6.86 5.58
CA GLU A 201 6.98 -7.00 6.46
C GLU A 201 6.87 -6.24 7.79
N THR A 202 5.89 -5.32 7.88
CA THR A 202 5.58 -4.56 9.11
C THR A 202 4.20 -4.89 9.68
N ALA A 203 3.67 -6.08 9.35
CA ALA A 203 2.32 -6.51 9.72
C ALA A 203 1.24 -5.45 9.36
N GLY A 204 1.39 -4.78 8.22
CA GLY A 204 0.53 -3.71 7.74
C GLY A 204 1.05 -2.30 7.99
N GLY A 205 0.16 -1.30 8.03
CA GLY A 205 0.53 0.10 8.27
C GLY A 205 1.13 0.29 9.66
N CYS A 206 2.30 0.91 9.73
CA CYS A 206 3.00 1.22 10.98
C CYS A 206 3.34 2.72 11.13
N VAL A 207 3.08 3.53 10.10
CA VAL A 207 3.20 5.00 10.12
C VAL A 207 1.89 5.59 9.59
N TYR A 208 1.24 6.44 10.39
CA TYR A 208 -0.03 7.06 10.05
C TYR A 208 0.12 8.58 9.96
N ASP A 209 -0.29 9.16 8.83
CA ASP A 209 -0.11 10.58 8.49
C ASP A 209 1.33 11.07 8.80
N GLY A 210 2.33 10.24 8.47
CA GLY A 210 3.74 10.51 8.69
C GLY A 210 4.25 10.30 10.12
N ALA A 211 3.37 10.03 11.09
CA ALA A 211 3.75 9.73 12.48
C ALA A 211 3.86 8.21 12.69
N PRO A 212 4.92 7.72 13.35
CA PRO A 212 5.05 6.31 13.69
C PRO A 212 3.97 5.90 14.69
N LEU A 213 3.42 4.70 14.52
CA LEU A 213 2.55 4.11 15.55
C LEU A 213 3.34 3.77 16.82
N PRO A 214 2.67 3.68 17.99
CA PRO A 214 3.34 3.32 19.23
C PRO A 214 4.20 2.06 19.10
N GLY A 215 5.45 2.16 19.52
CA GLY A 215 6.46 1.10 19.41
C GLY A 215 7.17 1.02 18.06
N THR A 216 6.75 1.76 17.06
CA THR A 216 7.44 1.83 15.75
C THR A 216 8.55 2.86 15.80
N THR A 217 9.72 2.53 15.26
CA THR A 217 10.82 3.47 15.02
C THR A 217 11.02 3.67 13.52
N ILE A 218 11.43 4.89 13.13
CA ILE A 218 11.74 5.25 11.75
C ILE A 218 13.17 5.78 11.73
N GLU A 219 14.00 5.24 10.86
CA GLU A 219 15.34 5.75 10.58
C GLU A 219 15.48 6.03 9.08
N LEU A 220 16.27 7.04 8.75
CA LEU A 220 16.70 7.30 7.38
C LEU A 220 18.20 7.10 7.32
N ASP A 221 18.67 6.32 6.34
CA ASP A 221 20.11 6.24 6.09
C ASP A 221 20.61 7.48 5.31
N HIS A 222 21.91 7.52 5.01
CA HIS A 222 22.55 8.65 4.33
C HIS A 222 21.98 8.93 2.91
N ASP A 223 21.38 7.90 2.29
CA ASP A 223 20.70 8.03 0.98
C ASP A 223 19.20 8.36 1.11
N GLY A 224 18.69 8.52 2.32
CA GLY A 224 17.28 8.73 2.61
C GLY A 224 16.43 7.47 2.54
N ARG A 225 17.04 6.27 2.55
CA ARG A 225 16.30 5.01 2.59
C ARG A 225 15.65 4.81 3.96
N ILE A 226 14.38 4.43 3.94
CA ILE A 226 13.59 4.24 5.15
C ILE A 226 13.91 2.88 5.77
N GLY A 227 14.32 2.90 7.05
CA GLY A 227 14.38 1.77 7.95
C GLY A 227 13.23 1.84 8.96
N LEU A 228 12.58 0.71 9.21
CA LEU A 228 11.47 0.58 10.15
C LEU A 228 11.83 -0.43 11.23
N GLY A 229 11.60 -0.07 12.49
CA GLY A 229 11.84 -0.94 13.65
C GLY A 229 10.60 -1.07 14.51
N GLY A 230 10.61 -2.05 15.42
CA GLY A 230 9.56 -2.22 16.42
C GLY A 230 8.88 -3.59 16.41
N PRO A 231 7.87 -3.79 17.26
CA PRO A 231 7.26 -5.09 17.52
C PRO A 231 6.38 -5.62 16.37
N THR A 232 6.14 -4.81 15.33
CA THR A 232 5.30 -5.17 14.18
C THR A 232 6.08 -5.86 13.07
N LEU A 233 7.41 -6.00 13.20
CA LEU A 233 8.25 -6.56 12.15
C LEU A 233 8.00 -8.06 11.95
N ALA A 234 8.00 -8.48 10.68
CA ALA A 234 8.08 -9.89 10.32
C ALA A 234 9.39 -10.51 10.80
N ALA A 235 9.38 -11.81 11.07
CA ALA A 235 10.58 -12.56 11.47
C ALA A 235 11.53 -12.81 10.29
N GLY A 236 11.08 -12.61 9.06
CA GLY A 236 11.84 -12.84 7.84
C GLY A 236 10.96 -13.32 6.70
N TYR A 237 11.57 -13.96 5.72
CA TYR A 237 10.88 -14.57 4.57
C TYR A 237 10.97 -16.10 4.64
N LEU A 238 9.88 -16.75 4.28
CA LEU A 238 9.79 -18.20 4.18
C LEU A 238 10.79 -18.74 3.15
N ASP A 239 11.60 -19.70 3.54
CA ASP A 239 12.60 -20.39 2.69
C ASP A 239 13.60 -19.47 1.96
N ASP A 240 13.74 -18.22 2.41
CA ASP A 240 14.68 -17.27 1.82
C ASP A 240 15.54 -16.57 2.89
N PRO A 241 16.52 -17.30 3.50
CA PRO A 241 17.41 -16.73 4.50
C PRO A 241 18.30 -15.62 3.94
N ARG A 242 18.60 -15.67 2.63
CA ARG A 242 19.41 -14.63 1.98
C ARG A 242 18.64 -13.32 1.87
N ALA A 243 17.38 -13.35 1.40
CA ALA A 243 16.55 -12.17 1.36
C ALA A 243 16.24 -11.65 2.77
N THR A 244 16.04 -12.56 3.73
CA THR A 244 15.85 -12.20 5.14
C THR A 244 17.06 -11.42 5.66
N ALA A 245 18.28 -11.94 5.51
CA ALA A 245 19.50 -11.26 5.95
C ALA A 245 19.76 -9.92 5.23
N ALA A 246 19.33 -9.79 3.97
CA ALA A 246 19.45 -8.55 3.20
C ALA A 246 18.45 -7.46 3.63
N ALA A 247 17.24 -7.86 4.07
CA ALA A 247 16.16 -6.94 4.39
C ALA A 247 16.05 -6.64 5.90
N PHE A 248 16.33 -7.61 6.75
CA PHE A 248 16.21 -7.47 8.20
C PHE A 248 17.58 -7.44 8.86
N SER A 249 17.87 -6.41 9.66
CA SER A 249 19.05 -6.42 10.53
C SER A 249 18.78 -7.27 11.77
N ARG A 250 19.86 -7.86 12.31
CA ARG A 250 19.77 -8.52 13.60
C ARG A 250 19.54 -7.49 14.72
N PRO A 251 18.91 -7.89 15.84
CA PRO A 251 18.83 -7.04 17.01
C PRO A 251 20.22 -6.57 17.44
N GLY A 252 20.42 -5.25 17.49
CA GLY A 252 21.59 -4.58 18.01
C GLY A 252 21.15 -3.57 19.07
N GLU A 253 21.99 -2.57 19.39
CA GLU A 253 21.64 -1.51 20.37
C GLU A 253 20.33 -0.77 20.02
N ARG A 254 19.93 -0.72 18.73
CA ARG A 254 18.71 -0.08 18.24
C ARG A 254 17.56 -1.04 17.97
N GLY A 255 17.71 -2.33 18.33
CA GLY A 255 16.72 -3.38 18.02
C GLY A 255 16.78 -3.87 16.58
N ALA A 256 15.87 -4.78 16.21
CA ALA A 256 15.74 -5.27 14.84
C ALA A 256 15.13 -4.19 13.93
N GLN A 257 15.64 -4.09 12.70
CA GLN A 257 15.14 -3.16 11.69
C GLN A 257 14.86 -3.87 10.38
N PHE A 258 13.81 -3.44 9.71
CA PHE A 258 13.50 -3.77 8.33
C PHE A 258 13.93 -2.62 7.41
N ARG A 259 14.83 -2.89 6.48
CA ARG A 259 15.28 -1.95 5.45
C ARG A 259 14.32 -2.00 4.27
N THR A 260 13.49 -0.97 4.13
CA THR A 260 12.54 -0.90 3.02
C THR A 260 13.25 -0.66 1.69
N GLY A 261 12.52 -0.74 0.57
CA GLY A 261 12.99 -0.25 -0.74
C GLY A 261 12.59 1.21 -1.00
N ASP A 262 12.07 1.92 0.01
CA ASP A 262 11.49 3.24 -0.15
C ASP A 262 12.44 4.32 0.35
N LEU A 263 12.36 5.51 -0.25
CA LEU A 263 13.06 6.72 0.16
C LEU A 263 12.09 7.65 0.89
N GLY A 264 12.59 8.42 1.83
CA GLY A 264 11.83 9.40 2.58
C GLY A 264 12.68 10.54 3.12
N ILE A 265 12.01 11.54 3.63
CA ILE A 265 12.58 12.66 4.38
C ILE A 265 11.70 12.93 5.60
N PHE A 266 12.26 13.56 6.62
CA PHE A 266 11.45 14.16 7.67
C PHE A 266 11.10 15.60 7.30
N GLY A 267 9.81 15.93 7.34
CA GLY A 267 9.32 17.29 7.22
C GLY A 267 9.75 18.16 8.40
N ALA A 268 9.50 19.46 8.31
CA ALA A 268 9.78 20.41 9.40
C ALA A 268 8.97 20.10 10.68
N ASP A 269 7.85 19.41 10.55
CA ASP A 269 7.00 18.93 11.64
C ASP A 269 7.46 17.57 12.23
N GLY A 270 8.60 17.05 11.78
CA GLY A 270 9.15 15.76 12.19
C GLY A 270 8.42 14.53 11.61
N ARG A 271 7.46 14.72 10.70
CA ARG A 271 6.71 13.63 10.08
C ARG A 271 7.44 13.05 8.89
N LEU A 272 7.35 11.73 8.73
CA LEU A 272 7.88 11.04 7.56
C LEU A 272 7.09 11.41 6.32
N GLN A 273 7.79 11.85 5.28
CA GLN A 273 7.28 11.99 3.93
C GLN A 273 7.94 10.92 3.07
N VAL A 274 7.13 9.97 2.58
CA VAL A 274 7.61 8.91 1.68
C VAL A 274 7.72 9.48 0.27
N LEU A 275 8.92 9.53 -0.25
CA LEU A 275 9.21 10.08 -1.59
C LEU A 275 8.92 9.07 -2.71
N GLY A 276 9.03 7.77 -2.45
CA GLY A 276 8.78 6.70 -3.42
C GLY A 276 9.80 5.58 -3.35
N ARG A 277 9.80 4.70 -4.37
CA ARG A 277 10.73 3.58 -4.45
C ARG A 277 12.10 4.02 -4.92
N ARG A 278 13.15 3.50 -4.27
CA ARG A 278 14.53 3.69 -4.73
C ARG A 278 14.76 3.14 -6.14
N ASP A 279 14.13 2.00 -6.44
CA ASP A 279 14.25 1.32 -7.72
C ASP A 279 13.46 2.01 -8.86
N ASP A 280 12.58 2.96 -8.52
CA ASP A 280 11.80 3.74 -9.48
C ASP A 280 12.46 5.11 -9.80
N VAL A 281 13.53 5.49 -9.08
CA VAL A 281 14.26 6.74 -9.31
C VAL A 281 14.82 6.76 -10.73
N ILE A 282 14.48 7.79 -11.48
CA ILE A 282 14.90 7.99 -12.87
C ILE A 282 16.25 8.71 -12.87
N ASN A 283 17.21 8.20 -13.64
CA ASN A 283 18.53 8.84 -13.78
C ASN A 283 18.61 9.61 -15.12
N SER A 284 18.23 10.89 -15.09
CA SER A 284 18.14 11.75 -16.28
C SER A 284 19.32 12.72 -16.33
N GLY A 285 20.25 12.50 -17.25
CA GLY A 285 21.43 13.34 -17.41
C GLY A 285 22.37 13.37 -16.19
N GLY A 286 22.43 12.24 -15.44
CA GLY A 286 23.22 12.14 -14.21
C GLY A 286 22.49 12.64 -12.95
N GLU A 287 21.32 13.26 -13.11
CA GLU A 287 20.49 13.75 -12.01
C GLU A 287 19.41 12.73 -11.63
N LYS A 288 19.13 12.62 -10.32
CA LYS A 288 18.13 11.71 -9.80
C LYS A 288 16.76 12.39 -9.73
N VAL A 289 15.81 11.90 -10.53
CA VAL A 289 14.42 12.36 -10.53
C VAL A 289 13.56 11.34 -9.76
N ASN A 290 12.90 11.81 -8.73
CA ASN A 290 11.90 10.99 -8.06
C ASN A 290 10.57 11.09 -8.81
N PRO A 291 10.04 9.98 -9.39
CA PRO A 291 8.79 9.99 -10.16
C PRO A 291 7.62 10.58 -9.38
N ARG A 292 7.56 10.30 -8.09
CA ARG A 292 6.48 10.74 -7.22
C ARG A 292 6.36 12.26 -7.12
N LEU A 293 7.50 12.96 -7.01
CA LEU A 293 7.50 14.42 -6.94
C LEU A 293 6.96 15.02 -8.25
N VAL A 294 7.28 14.41 -9.39
CA VAL A 294 6.75 14.85 -10.68
C VAL A 294 5.26 14.53 -10.82
N GLU A 295 4.81 13.37 -10.33
CA GLU A 295 3.39 12.98 -10.30
C GLU A 295 2.56 13.94 -9.45
N ASP A 296 3.00 14.24 -8.23
CA ASP A 296 2.31 15.16 -7.33
C ASP A 296 2.25 16.59 -7.90
N ALA A 297 3.35 17.06 -8.49
CA ALA A 297 3.40 18.36 -9.17
C ALA A 297 2.45 18.41 -10.37
N ALA A 298 2.41 17.34 -11.19
CA ALA A 298 1.55 17.26 -12.35
C ALA A 298 0.07 17.25 -11.97
N LEU A 299 -0.31 16.49 -10.94
CA LEU A 299 -1.70 16.47 -10.43
C LEU A 299 -2.12 17.81 -9.83
N ALA A 300 -1.20 18.55 -9.21
CA ALA A 300 -1.49 19.88 -8.67
C ALA A 300 -1.60 20.96 -9.75
N ALA A 301 -0.73 20.90 -10.78
CA ALA A 301 -0.66 21.90 -11.84
C ALA A 301 -1.64 21.65 -13.00
N CYS A 302 -2.14 20.42 -13.17
CA CYS A 302 -2.96 20.00 -14.29
C CYS A 302 -4.27 19.36 -13.78
N PRO A 303 -5.30 20.15 -13.43
CA PRO A 303 -6.59 19.64 -12.95
C PRO A 303 -7.33 18.78 -13.99
N GLU A 304 -6.89 18.83 -15.26
CA GLU A 304 -7.36 17.97 -16.35
C GLU A 304 -6.91 16.50 -16.20
N PHE A 305 -6.03 16.19 -15.23
CA PHE A 305 -5.57 14.84 -14.97
C PHE A 305 -6.27 14.25 -13.73
N ALA A 306 -6.93 13.11 -13.89
CA ALA A 306 -7.51 12.33 -12.80
C ALA A 306 -6.42 11.47 -12.10
N GLN A 307 -5.50 10.92 -12.90
CA GLN A 307 -4.39 10.10 -12.41
C GLN A 307 -3.14 10.35 -13.26
N VAL A 308 -1.98 10.24 -12.65
CA VAL A 308 -0.67 10.38 -13.31
C VAL A 308 0.27 9.29 -12.82
N VAL A 309 1.04 8.72 -13.74
CA VAL A 309 2.18 7.86 -13.44
C VAL A 309 3.38 8.31 -14.27
N VAL A 310 4.53 8.44 -13.61
CA VAL A 310 5.78 8.85 -14.22
C VAL A 310 6.77 7.68 -14.20
N VAL A 311 7.43 7.43 -15.32
CA VAL A 311 8.43 6.38 -15.49
C VAL A 311 9.67 6.91 -16.20
N GLY A 312 10.82 6.25 -15.99
CA GLY A 312 12.02 6.43 -16.80
C GLY A 312 11.94 5.61 -18.08
N LEU A 313 12.27 6.22 -19.20
CA LEU A 313 12.47 5.52 -20.47
C LEU A 313 13.95 5.63 -20.87
N PRO A 314 14.57 4.55 -21.37
CA PRO A 314 15.93 4.62 -21.87
C PRO A 314 16.10 5.69 -22.94
N ASP A 315 17.18 6.46 -22.86
CA ASP A 315 17.51 7.53 -23.80
C ASP A 315 19.03 7.55 -24.03
N PRO A 316 19.50 7.61 -25.30
CA PRO A 316 20.92 7.51 -25.61
C PRO A 316 21.74 8.73 -25.16
N GLU A 317 21.13 9.90 -24.99
CA GLU A 317 21.79 11.13 -24.57
C GLU A 317 21.73 11.30 -23.05
N TRP A 318 20.58 10.99 -22.45
CA TRP A 318 20.27 11.30 -21.04
C TRP A 318 20.35 10.08 -20.10
N GLY A 319 20.64 8.88 -20.64
CA GLY A 319 20.52 7.62 -19.91
C GLY A 319 19.04 7.22 -19.75
N GLU A 320 18.27 8.06 -19.05
CA GLU A 320 16.82 7.96 -19.00
C GLU A 320 16.16 9.33 -19.17
N VAL A 321 14.94 9.33 -19.75
CA VAL A 321 14.08 10.50 -19.81
C VAL A 321 12.79 10.28 -19.04
N VAL A 322 12.26 11.36 -18.49
CA VAL A 322 11.00 11.36 -17.75
C VAL A 322 9.83 11.22 -18.73
N ALA A 323 9.02 10.18 -18.56
CA ALA A 323 7.79 9.96 -19.32
C ALA A 323 6.59 9.98 -18.38
N LEU A 324 5.55 10.73 -18.74
CA LEU A 324 4.33 10.92 -17.99
C LEU A 324 3.17 10.26 -18.73
N THR A 325 2.45 9.39 -18.02
CA THR A 325 1.17 8.82 -18.49
C THR A 325 0.06 9.39 -17.62
N ALA A 326 -0.99 9.93 -18.23
CA ALA A 326 -2.13 10.50 -17.54
C ALA A 326 -3.44 9.81 -17.91
N VAL A 327 -4.36 9.73 -16.94
CA VAL A 327 -5.78 9.46 -17.17
C VAL A 327 -6.48 10.82 -17.14
N PRO A 328 -7.19 11.23 -18.22
CA PRO A 328 -7.92 12.50 -18.22
C PRO A 328 -9.05 12.52 -17.18
N ALA A 329 -9.30 13.68 -16.59
CA ALA A 329 -10.45 13.91 -15.70
C ALA A 329 -11.77 14.20 -16.48
N GLY A 330 -11.65 14.44 -17.79
CA GLY A 330 -12.75 14.75 -18.73
C GLY A 330 -12.23 14.65 -20.16
N ASP A 331 -12.87 15.35 -21.08
CA ASP A 331 -12.51 15.28 -22.51
C ASP A 331 -11.31 16.17 -22.88
N ALA A 332 -10.89 17.08 -22.00
CA ALA A 332 -9.77 17.96 -22.24
C ALA A 332 -8.44 17.22 -22.11
N THR A 333 -7.60 17.30 -23.13
CA THR A 333 -6.23 16.80 -23.14
C THR A 333 -5.25 17.94 -23.26
N LEU A 334 -4.12 17.85 -22.53
CA LEU A 334 -3.03 18.80 -22.61
C LEU A 334 -1.95 18.28 -23.56
N THR A 335 -1.29 19.18 -24.28
CA THR A 335 -0.06 18.86 -25.01
C THR A 335 1.12 18.70 -24.05
N LEU A 336 2.17 18.01 -24.49
CA LEU A 336 3.42 17.92 -23.73
C LEU A 336 4.00 19.31 -23.42
N ALA A 337 3.90 20.26 -24.34
CA ALA A 337 4.39 21.62 -24.17
C ALA A 337 3.66 22.35 -23.03
N GLU A 338 2.33 22.25 -22.96
CA GLU A 338 1.52 22.83 -21.90
C GLU A 338 1.83 22.21 -20.54
N VAL A 339 1.95 20.89 -20.46
CA VAL A 339 2.33 20.19 -19.22
C VAL A 339 3.71 20.67 -18.74
N ARG A 340 4.69 20.74 -19.64
CA ARG A 340 6.04 21.22 -19.31
C ARG A 340 6.04 22.66 -18.83
N GLU A 341 5.24 23.53 -19.45
CA GLU A 341 5.14 24.94 -19.05
C GLU A 341 4.55 25.08 -17.65
N ARG A 342 3.48 24.32 -17.33
CA ARG A 342 2.88 24.33 -15.99
C ARG A 342 3.80 23.75 -14.91
N LEU A 343 4.67 22.81 -15.26
CA LEU A 343 5.63 22.21 -14.34
C LEU A 343 6.93 23.02 -14.21
N ARG A 344 7.16 24.01 -15.08
CA ARG A 344 8.37 24.86 -15.04
C ARG A 344 8.44 25.64 -13.73
N GLY A 345 9.58 25.55 -13.05
CA GLY A 345 9.78 26.16 -11.74
C GLY A 345 9.15 25.40 -10.55
N VAL A 346 8.31 24.37 -10.82
CA VAL A 346 7.76 23.49 -9.81
C VAL A 346 8.63 22.25 -9.65
N VAL A 347 9.08 21.67 -10.77
CA VAL A 347 10.07 20.59 -10.78
C VAL A 347 11.36 21.07 -11.45
N PRO A 348 12.53 20.50 -11.10
CA PRO A 348 13.79 20.83 -11.76
C PRO A 348 13.72 20.55 -13.26
N ALA A 349 14.51 21.27 -14.06
CA ALA A 349 14.50 21.17 -15.52
C ALA A 349 14.71 19.74 -16.05
N TYR A 350 15.57 18.97 -15.38
CA TYR A 350 15.84 17.56 -15.70
C TYR A 350 14.67 16.61 -15.31
N GLY A 351 13.77 17.07 -14.45
CA GLY A 351 12.53 16.34 -14.07
C GLY A 351 11.34 16.64 -14.97
N LEU A 352 11.44 17.58 -15.91
CA LEU A 352 10.35 17.90 -16.81
C LEU A 352 10.08 16.75 -17.80
N PRO A 353 8.83 16.30 -17.97
CA PRO A 353 8.50 15.21 -18.89
C PRO A 353 8.97 15.48 -20.32
N ARG A 354 9.54 14.47 -20.95
CA ARG A 354 9.94 14.50 -22.38
C ARG A 354 9.00 13.65 -23.25
N ARG A 355 8.14 12.83 -22.63
CA ARG A 355 7.11 12.06 -23.28
C ARG A 355 5.80 12.19 -22.49
N LEU A 356 4.69 12.19 -23.21
CA LEU A 356 3.34 12.26 -22.63
C LEU A 356 2.47 11.25 -23.36
N ALA A 357 1.71 10.45 -22.60
CA ALA A 357 0.70 9.55 -23.13
C ALA A 357 -0.58 9.65 -22.32
N PHE A 358 -1.72 9.39 -22.98
CA PHE A 358 -3.03 9.30 -22.33
C PHE A 358 -3.55 7.88 -22.40
N VAL A 359 -4.15 7.42 -21.30
CA VAL A 359 -4.77 6.10 -21.19
C VAL A 359 -6.10 6.20 -20.49
N GLY A 360 -7.02 5.25 -20.76
CA GLY A 360 -8.31 5.20 -20.06
C GLY A 360 -8.19 4.74 -18.60
N ALA A 361 -7.12 3.98 -18.27
CA ALA A 361 -6.84 3.54 -16.90
C ALA A 361 -5.35 3.21 -16.77
N ILE A 362 -4.77 3.46 -15.60
CA ILE A 362 -3.40 3.04 -15.26
C ILE A 362 -3.41 1.54 -14.95
N PRO A 363 -2.52 0.73 -15.57
CA PRO A 363 -2.33 -0.67 -15.20
C PRO A 363 -1.92 -0.80 -13.73
N GLU A 364 -2.50 -1.75 -12.99
CA GLU A 364 -2.21 -2.00 -11.59
C GLU A 364 -1.65 -3.42 -11.37
N ARG A 365 -0.69 -3.57 -10.45
CA ARG A 365 -0.16 -4.87 -9.97
C ARG A 365 -0.93 -5.44 -8.79
N GLY A 366 -1.77 -4.64 -8.18
CA GLY A 366 -2.58 -4.95 -7.02
C GLY A 366 -3.37 -3.72 -6.65
N PRO A 367 -4.28 -3.78 -5.69
CA PRO A 367 -5.18 -2.68 -5.38
C PRO A 367 -4.44 -1.35 -5.19
N GLY A 368 -4.68 -0.39 -6.10
CA GLY A 368 -4.12 0.97 -6.06
C GLY A 368 -2.63 1.10 -6.33
N LYS A 369 -1.91 0.02 -6.73
CA LYS A 369 -0.47 0.06 -7.03
C LYS A 369 -0.23 0.11 -8.54
N PRO A 370 0.28 1.23 -9.11
CA PRO A 370 0.59 1.32 -10.54
C PRO A 370 1.62 0.27 -10.97
N ASP A 371 1.38 -0.37 -12.11
CA ASP A 371 2.39 -1.18 -12.78
C ASP A 371 3.27 -0.32 -13.70
N ARG A 372 4.31 0.28 -13.11
CA ARG A 372 5.26 1.15 -13.84
C ARG A 372 5.97 0.42 -14.99
N ARG A 373 6.16 -0.91 -14.90
CA ARG A 373 6.76 -1.68 -15.99
C ARG A 373 5.82 -1.80 -17.18
N ALA A 374 4.53 -2.05 -16.92
CA ALA A 374 3.53 -2.09 -17.97
C ALA A 374 3.37 -0.72 -18.64
N VAL A 375 3.39 0.37 -17.84
CA VAL A 375 3.37 1.76 -18.33
C VAL A 375 4.58 2.05 -19.21
N ALA A 376 5.80 1.76 -18.76
CA ALA A 376 7.01 1.94 -19.57
C ALA A 376 7.01 1.08 -20.85
N GLY A 377 6.47 -0.13 -20.76
CA GLY A 377 6.31 -1.02 -21.91
C GLY A 377 5.34 -0.50 -22.98
N ALA A 378 4.33 0.30 -22.60
CA ALA A 378 3.40 0.91 -23.54
C ALA A 378 4.12 1.95 -24.42
N PHE A 379 4.92 2.83 -23.84
CA PHE A 379 5.71 3.82 -24.60
C PHE A 379 6.64 3.19 -25.63
N ARG A 380 7.26 2.03 -25.29
CA ARG A 380 8.16 1.33 -26.23
C ARG A 380 7.45 0.71 -27.42
N ARG A 381 6.18 0.29 -27.27
CA ARG A 381 5.38 -0.27 -28.38
C ARG A 381 4.99 0.80 -29.39
N ASP A 382 4.70 2.00 -28.92
CA ASP A 382 4.33 3.12 -29.78
C ASP A 382 5.53 3.60 -30.64
N GLU A 383 6.77 3.42 -30.15
CA GLU A 383 8.00 3.75 -30.93
C GLU A 383 8.35 2.72 -32.00
N VAL A 384 7.97 1.46 -31.83
CA VAL A 384 8.23 0.38 -32.81
C VAL A 384 7.14 0.33 -33.90
N GLY A 385 5.99 0.97 -33.67
CA GLY A 385 4.84 1.02 -34.60
C GLY A 385 4.83 2.25 -35.54
N GLN A 386 5.82 3.12 -35.47
CA GLN A 386 6.07 4.23 -36.39
C GLN A 386 7.30 3.92 -37.28
#